data_21ab6da0ca00fc4a83065af87de1a620
#
_entry.id   21ab6da0ca00fc4a83065af87de1a620
#
_cell.length_a   1.000
_cell.length_b   1.000
_cell.length_c   1.000
_cell.angle_alpha   90.00
_cell.angle_beta   90.00
_cell.angle_gamma   90.00
#
_symmetry.space_group_name_H-M   'P 1'
#
loop_
_entity.id
_entity.type
_entity.pdbx_description
1 polymer ?
#
loop_
_entity_poly.entity_id
_entity_poly.type
_entity_poly.pdbx_seq_one_letter_code
_entity_poly.pdbx_strand_id
1 'polypeptide(L)'
;MLTSAQPFTSQLILSNPDWYKYDIIWKKAIGSGQLNIKRQPLRMHENILIFYDKPGTYNEQKTKGTPYKITRKALSFSGTYGKQRNNTTINNGYRHATSVIEISNPRVKNGHKTEKPIKLMDYLIKCYSNEGDTVLDFAMGRGTTGISCLHNNRNFIGIEKELEWFNKAIERINVNHK
;
A
#
# COMPACT_ATOMS: atom_id res chain seq x y z
N MET A 1 -3.99 4.14 8.04
CA MET A 1 -4.00 3.48 6.70
C MET A 1 -4.92 2.27 6.74
N LEU A 2 -5.78 2.12 5.73
CA LEU A 2 -6.78 1.04 5.67
C LEU A 2 -6.85 0.45 4.26
N THR A 3 -6.88 -0.87 4.13
CA THR A 3 -7.13 -1.54 2.85
C THR A 3 -8.63 -1.77 2.66
N SER A 4 -9.14 -1.50 1.47
CA SER A 4 -10.58 -1.58 1.20
C SER A 4 -10.89 -1.87 -0.28
N ALA A 5 -12.14 -2.19 -0.55
CA ALA A 5 -12.68 -2.29 -1.89
C ALA A 5 -14.13 -1.75 -1.91
N GLN A 6 -14.58 -1.26 -3.08
CA GLN A 6 -15.94 -0.74 -3.22
C GLN A 6 -17.03 -1.79 -2.89
N PRO A 7 -18.15 -1.39 -2.25
CA PRO A 7 -18.56 -0.03 -1.88
C PRO A 7 -17.99 0.46 -0.54
N PHE A 8 -17.33 -0.42 0.25
CA PHE A 8 -16.82 -0.10 1.58
C PHE A 8 -15.76 1.04 1.56
N THR A 9 -14.98 1.15 0.47
CA THR A 9 -14.05 2.27 0.26
C THR A 9 -14.74 3.63 0.40
N SER A 10 -15.88 3.81 -0.25
CA SER A 10 -16.65 5.07 -0.18
C SER A 10 -17.19 5.34 1.23
N GLN A 11 -17.66 4.30 1.93
CA GLN A 11 -18.13 4.43 3.31
C GLN A 11 -17.02 4.85 4.27
N LEU A 12 -15.81 4.26 4.12
CA LEU A 12 -14.65 4.64 4.92
C LEU A 12 -14.23 6.09 4.69
N ILE A 13 -14.20 6.55 3.43
CA ILE A 13 -13.86 7.95 3.12
C ILE A 13 -14.88 8.89 3.77
N LEU A 14 -16.17 8.59 3.63
CA LEU A 14 -17.25 9.41 4.19
C LEU A 14 -17.29 9.35 5.72
N SER A 15 -16.75 8.34 6.37
CA SER A 15 -16.71 8.26 7.83
C SER A 15 -15.81 9.31 8.47
N ASN A 16 -14.78 9.79 7.77
CA ASN A 16 -13.90 10.86 8.21
C ASN A 16 -13.24 11.57 7.00
N PRO A 17 -13.98 12.40 6.26
CA PRO A 17 -13.48 13.07 5.07
C PRO A 17 -12.36 14.07 5.36
N ASP A 18 -12.32 14.67 6.55
CA ASP A 18 -11.30 15.64 6.93
C ASP A 18 -9.91 14.98 7.08
N TRP A 19 -9.88 13.75 7.53
CA TRP A 19 -8.64 12.98 7.68
C TRP A 19 -8.26 12.22 6.43
N TYR A 20 -9.17 11.93 5.52
CA TYR A 20 -8.84 11.31 4.24
C TYR A 20 -7.96 12.24 3.42
N LYS A 21 -6.84 11.73 2.90
CA LYS A 21 -5.90 12.54 2.11
C LYS A 21 -5.75 12.02 0.68
N TYR A 22 -5.50 10.74 0.53
CA TYR A 22 -5.36 10.10 -0.79
C TYR A 22 -5.46 8.58 -0.66
N ASP A 23 -5.50 7.92 -1.80
CA ASP A 23 -5.41 6.47 -1.87
C ASP A 23 -4.28 6.00 -2.78
N ILE A 24 -3.88 4.77 -2.54
CA ILE A 24 -2.99 4.01 -3.41
C ILE A 24 -3.78 2.84 -3.95
N ILE A 25 -3.69 2.59 -5.25
CA ILE A 25 -4.29 1.44 -5.92
C ILE A 25 -3.30 0.28 -5.87
N TRP A 26 -3.64 -0.76 -5.14
CA TRP A 26 -2.90 -2.01 -5.22
C TRP A 26 -3.46 -2.88 -6.35
N LYS A 27 -2.72 -2.96 -7.47
CA LYS A 27 -3.04 -3.83 -8.59
C LYS A 27 -2.57 -5.26 -8.29
N LYS A 28 -3.49 -6.21 -8.35
CA LYS A 28 -3.28 -7.63 -8.07
C LYS A 28 -2.92 -8.39 -9.35
N ALA A 29 -2.12 -9.46 -9.24
CA ALA A 29 -1.88 -10.37 -10.35
C ALA A 29 -3.09 -11.28 -10.63
N ILE A 30 -3.84 -11.65 -9.57
CA ILE A 30 -5.01 -12.51 -9.66
C ILE A 30 -6.24 -11.70 -9.23
N GLY A 31 -7.19 -11.56 -10.14
CA GLY A 31 -8.46 -10.88 -9.88
C GLY A 31 -9.40 -11.72 -9.01
N SER A 32 -10.37 -11.06 -8.43
CA SER A 32 -11.45 -11.68 -7.65
C SER A 32 -12.80 -11.44 -8.32
N GLY A 33 -13.81 -12.25 -7.96
CA GLY A 33 -15.17 -12.12 -8.51
C GLY A 33 -15.45 -13.04 -9.69
N GLN A 34 -14.74 -14.16 -9.83
CA GLN A 34 -14.86 -15.13 -10.94
C GLN A 34 -16.29 -15.62 -11.18
N LEU A 35 -17.09 -15.76 -10.13
CA LEU A 35 -18.50 -16.20 -10.26
C LEU A 35 -19.38 -15.17 -10.99
N ASN A 36 -18.94 -13.93 -11.07
CA ASN A 36 -19.69 -12.82 -11.67
C ASN A 36 -19.15 -12.33 -13.01
N ILE A 37 -18.23 -13.06 -13.66
CA ILE A 37 -17.55 -12.62 -14.90
C ILE A 37 -18.49 -12.35 -16.07
N LYS A 38 -19.68 -12.97 -16.07
CA LYS A 38 -20.71 -12.71 -17.08
C LYS A 38 -21.51 -11.42 -16.85
N ARG A 39 -21.35 -10.77 -15.69
CA ARG A 39 -22.12 -9.58 -15.28
C ARG A 39 -21.24 -8.36 -15.00
N GLN A 40 -19.97 -8.57 -14.64
CA GLN A 40 -19.03 -7.49 -14.31
C GLN A 40 -17.58 -7.94 -14.53
N PRO A 41 -16.65 -7.00 -14.77
CA PRO A 41 -15.22 -7.30 -14.87
C PRO A 41 -14.68 -7.91 -13.57
N LEU A 42 -13.59 -8.69 -13.69
CA LEU A 42 -12.81 -9.14 -12.54
C LEU A 42 -12.23 -7.94 -11.77
N ARG A 43 -12.31 -7.97 -10.45
CA ARG A 43 -11.71 -6.94 -9.60
C ARG A 43 -10.21 -7.19 -9.49
N MET A 44 -9.43 -6.40 -10.23
CA MET A 44 -7.98 -6.51 -10.30
C MET A 44 -7.25 -5.63 -9.27
N HIS A 45 -7.95 -4.85 -8.45
CA HIS A 45 -7.33 -3.93 -7.51
C HIS A 45 -8.09 -3.85 -6.19
N GLU A 46 -7.40 -3.30 -5.19
CA GLU A 46 -7.94 -2.80 -3.93
C GLU A 46 -7.37 -1.42 -3.66
N ASN A 47 -8.10 -0.61 -2.87
CA ASN A 47 -7.66 0.70 -2.44
C ASN A 47 -6.94 0.59 -1.08
N ILE A 48 -5.91 1.38 -0.91
CA ILE A 48 -5.20 1.60 0.34
C ILE A 48 -5.42 3.06 0.70
N LEU A 49 -6.31 3.31 1.64
CA LEU A 49 -6.73 4.66 2.03
C LEU A 49 -5.80 5.22 3.10
N ILE A 50 -5.35 6.44 2.90
CA ILE A 50 -4.46 7.14 3.81
C ILE A 50 -5.23 8.23 4.54
N PHE A 51 -5.27 8.12 5.86
CA PHE A 51 -5.91 9.07 6.76
C PHE A 51 -4.90 9.62 7.76
N TYR A 52 -4.90 10.90 7.98
CA TYR A 52 -4.19 11.58 9.06
C TYR A 52 -4.77 12.98 9.32
N ASP A 53 -4.66 13.44 10.54
CA ASP A 53 -4.92 14.83 10.90
C ASP A 53 -3.73 15.70 10.47
N LYS A 54 -2.54 15.39 10.97
CA LYS A 54 -1.29 16.06 10.62
C LYS A 54 -0.40 15.12 9.82
N PRO A 55 0.40 15.63 8.87
CA PRO A 55 1.34 14.81 8.12
C PRO A 55 2.24 14.00 9.06
N GLY A 56 2.23 12.69 8.88
CA GLY A 56 3.11 11.76 9.58
C GLY A 56 4.32 11.36 8.73
N THR A 57 4.97 10.27 9.11
CA THR A 57 6.10 9.70 8.37
C THR A 57 5.68 9.30 6.96
N TYR A 58 6.43 9.73 5.97
CA TYR A 58 6.38 9.23 4.60
C TYR A 58 7.80 9.04 4.04
N ASN A 59 8.22 7.81 3.89
CA ASN A 59 9.50 7.40 3.33
C ASN A 59 9.27 6.89 1.91
N GLU A 60 9.57 7.72 0.92
CA GLU A 60 9.36 7.37 -0.48
C GLU A 60 10.16 6.12 -0.88
N GLN A 61 9.47 5.09 -1.37
CA GLN A 61 10.08 3.88 -1.90
C GLN A 61 10.31 4.02 -3.40
N LYS A 62 11.46 4.57 -3.78
CA LYS A 62 11.85 4.75 -5.18
C LYS A 62 12.12 3.42 -5.87
N THR A 63 11.76 3.32 -7.13
CA THR A 63 12.04 2.15 -7.97
C THR A 63 13.21 2.42 -8.92
N LYS A 64 13.94 1.36 -9.29
CA LYS A 64 15.01 1.44 -10.29
C LYS A 64 14.40 1.50 -11.71
N GLY A 65 14.99 2.30 -12.56
CA GLY A 65 14.65 2.43 -13.99
C GLY A 65 15.87 2.85 -14.79
N THR A 66 15.74 3.00 -16.09
CA THR A 66 16.83 3.45 -16.95
C THR A 66 17.15 4.92 -16.69
N PRO A 67 18.43 5.32 -16.51
CA PRO A 67 18.82 6.72 -16.45
C PRO A 67 18.43 7.46 -17.73
N TYR A 68 18.08 8.74 -17.64
CA TYR A 68 17.79 9.56 -18.82
C TYR A 68 18.16 11.02 -18.61
N LYS A 69 18.36 11.73 -19.74
CA LYS A 69 18.49 13.18 -19.81
C LYS A 69 17.46 13.71 -20.80
N ILE A 70 16.59 14.60 -20.34
CA ILE A 70 15.57 15.22 -21.18
C ILE A 70 15.69 16.73 -21.04
N THR A 71 15.84 17.43 -22.17
CA THR A 71 15.74 18.89 -22.23
C THR A 71 14.38 19.27 -22.80
N ARG A 72 13.59 19.97 -21.99
CA ARG A 72 12.28 20.50 -22.40
C ARG A 72 12.44 21.97 -22.72
N LYS A 73 12.05 22.36 -23.94
CA LYS A 73 11.94 23.76 -24.33
C LYS A 73 10.76 24.40 -23.58
N ALA A 74 10.92 25.64 -23.16
CA ALA A 74 9.85 26.39 -22.56
C ALA A 74 8.66 26.53 -23.52
N LEU A 75 7.48 26.19 -23.06
CA LEU A 75 6.25 26.63 -23.70
C LEU A 75 6.08 28.12 -23.37
N SER A 76 5.71 28.93 -24.36
CA SER A 76 5.64 30.39 -24.24
C SER A 76 4.73 30.86 -23.10
N PHE A 77 3.68 30.13 -22.80
CA PHE A 77 2.77 30.38 -21.67
C PHE A 77 1.95 29.11 -21.35
N SER A 78 1.75 28.86 -20.05
CA SER A 78 0.77 27.89 -19.55
C SER A 78 -0.18 28.59 -18.63
N GLY A 79 -1.49 28.53 -18.92
CA GLY A 79 -2.53 29.14 -18.09
C GLY A 79 -2.49 28.70 -16.63
N THR A 80 -2.02 27.49 -16.36
CA THR A 80 -1.94 26.91 -15.01
C THR A 80 -0.61 27.20 -14.30
N TYR A 81 0.50 27.23 -15.05
CA TYR A 81 1.86 27.30 -14.45
C TYR A 81 2.65 28.55 -14.88
N GLY A 82 2.01 29.51 -15.58
CA GLY A 82 2.63 30.75 -16.01
C GLY A 82 3.77 30.56 -17.04
N LYS A 83 4.71 31.50 -17.04
CA LYS A 83 5.87 31.50 -17.95
C LYS A 83 6.88 30.42 -17.55
N GLN A 84 7.13 29.46 -18.42
CA GLN A 84 8.08 28.39 -18.17
C GLN A 84 9.45 28.71 -18.77
N ARG A 85 10.50 28.11 -18.19
CA ARG A 85 11.88 28.23 -18.68
C ARG A 85 12.33 26.89 -19.28
N ASN A 86 13.32 26.94 -20.18
CA ASN A 86 14.00 25.72 -20.63
C ASN A 86 14.54 24.96 -19.41
N ASN A 87 14.23 23.69 -19.32
CA ASN A 87 14.68 22.87 -18.19
C ASN A 87 15.29 21.57 -18.71
N THR A 88 16.47 21.25 -18.21
CA THR A 88 17.11 19.95 -18.44
C THR A 88 17.01 19.13 -17.16
N THR A 89 16.30 18.00 -17.25
CA THR A 89 16.19 17.01 -16.16
C THR A 89 17.18 15.89 -16.44
N ILE A 90 18.07 15.62 -15.51
CA ILE A 90 18.95 14.45 -15.48
C ILE A 90 18.40 13.50 -14.42
N ASN A 91 18.12 12.28 -14.78
CA ASN A 91 17.63 11.26 -13.87
C ASN A 91 18.63 10.10 -13.80
N ASN A 92 19.10 9.79 -12.60
CA ASN A 92 20.13 8.77 -12.33
C ASN A 92 19.57 7.34 -12.27
N GLY A 93 18.41 7.09 -12.85
CA GLY A 93 17.80 5.77 -12.89
C GLY A 93 16.88 5.44 -11.71
N TYR A 94 16.45 6.44 -10.94
CA TYR A 94 15.42 6.26 -9.92
C TYR A 94 14.11 6.91 -10.35
N ARG A 95 12.99 6.26 -10.02
CA ARG A 95 11.64 6.76 -10.26
C ARG A 95 10.94 6.99 -8.94
N HIS A 96 10.19 8.07 -8.88
CA HIS A 96 9.30 8.35 -7.76
C HIS A 96 8.24 7.26 -7.62
N ALA A 97 7.79 7.04 -6.38
CA ALA A 97 6.64 6.19 -6.12
C ALA A 97 5.39 6.74 -6.84
N THR A 98 4.53 5.82 -7.29
CA THR A 98 3.28 6.17 -7.97
C THR A 98 2.09 5.73 -7.13
N SER A 99 0.92 6.32 -7.41
CA SER A 99 -0.33 5.94 -6.74
C SER A 99 -0.87 4.56 -7.17
N VAL A 100 -0.24 3.89 -8.13
CA VAL A 100 -0.55 2.52 -8.52
C VAL A 100 0.67 1.64 -8.26
N ILE A 101 0.49 0.61 -7.42
CA ILE A 101 1.54 -0.36 -7.11
C ILE A 101 1.13 -1.75 -7.60
N GLU A 102 2.05 -2.47 -8.22
CA GLU A 102 1.84 -3.83 -8.70
C GLU A 102 2.58 -4.82 -7.79
N ILE A 103 1.82 -5.54 -6.99
CA ILE A 103 2.35 -6.58 -6.10
C ILE A 103 1.48 -7.82 -6.25
N SER A 104 2.12 -8.96 -6.55
CA SER A 104 1.43 -10.23 -6.72
C SER A 104 0.72 -10.65 -5.44
N ASN A 105 -0.49 -11.19 -5.59
CA ASN A 105 -1.30 -11.81 -4.54
C ASN A 105 -1.37 -13.34 -4.77
N PRO A 106 -0.28 -14.09 -4.53
CA PRO A 106 -0.30 -15.54 -4.73
C PRO A 106 -1.39 -16.18 -3.85
N ARG A 107 -2.04 -17.23 -4.39
CA ARG A 107 -2.99 -18.00 -3.61
C ARG A 107 -2.24 -18.77 -2.53
N VAL A 108 -2.60 -18.57 -1.28
CA VAL A 108 -2.04 -19.31 -0.14
C VAL A 108 -2.99 -20.45 0.19
N LYS A 109 -2.51 -21.69 0.11
CA LYS A 109 -3.29 -22.88 0.53
C LYS A 109 -3.60 -22.74 2.03
N ASN A 110 -4.88 -22.89 2.40
CA ASN A 110 -5.36 -22.70 3.78
C ASN A 110 -5.11 -21.28 4.34
N GLY A 111 -4.92 -20.26 3.48
CA GLY A 111 -4.80 -18.87 3.88
C GLY A 111 -6.14 -18.24 4.28
N HIS A 112 -6.09 -17.13 5.00
CA HIS A 112 -7.27 -16.30 5.26
C HIS A 112 -7.76 -15.68 3.95
N LYS A 113 -9.09 -15.65 3.73
CA LYS A 113 -9.70 -15.19 2.44
C LYS A 113 -9.27 -13.77 2.03
N THR A 114 -8.97 -12.92 2.99
CA THR A 114 -8.59 -11.50 2.78
C THR A 114 -7.13 -11.22 3.12
N GLU A 115 -6.30 -12.27 3.28
CA GLU A 115 -4.89 -12.12 3.63
C GLU A 115 -4.13 -11.27 2.58
N LYS A 116 -3.38 -10.30 3.06
CA LYS A 116 -2.53 -9.46 2.22
C LYS A 116 -1.15 -10.09 2.04
N PRO A 117 -0.50 -9.92 0.87
CA PRO A 117 0.86 -10.41 0.68
C PRO A 117 1.85 -9.72 1.60
N ILE A 118 2.83 -10.45 2.14
CA ILE A 118 3.91 -9.88 2.97
C ILE A 118 4.61 -8.73 2.24
N LYS A 119 4.93 -8.90 0.94
CA LYS A 119 5.57 -7.85 0.13
C LYS A 119 4.77 -6.54 0.09
N LEU A 120 3.44 -6.61 0.13
CA LEU A 120 2.61 -5.41 0.19
C LEU A 120 2.75 -4.73 1.56
N MET A 121 2.68 -5.52 2.64
CA MET A 121 2.81 -4.98 3.99
C MET A 121 4.22 -4.42 4.24
N ASP A 122 5.28 -5.09 3.76
CA ASP A 122 6.66 -4.59 3.82
C ASP A 122 6.80 -3.23 3.13
N TYR A 123 6.23 -3.09 1.92
CA TYR A 123 6.22 -1.82 1.20
C TYR A 123 5.52 -0.71 2.01
N LEU A 124 4.33 -0.99 2.53
CA LEU A 124 3.53 -0.01 3.26
C LEU A 124 4.16 0.38 4.61
N ILE A 125 4.71 -0.58 5.33
CA ILE A 125 5.41 -0.35 6.60
C ILE A 125 6.64 0.54 6.37
N LYS A 126 7.44 0.26 5.33
CA LYS A 126 8.58 1.12 4.96
C LYS A 126 8.15 2.54 4.58
N CYS A 127 7.04 2.67 3.84
CA CYS A 127 6.53 3.99 3.45
C CYS A 127 6.07 4.83 4.64
N TYR A 128 5.40 4.23 5.62
CA TYR A 128 4.62 4.99 6.62
C TYR A 128 5.11 4.83 8.06
N SER A 129 6.28 4.25 8.27
CA SER A 129 6.91 4.16 9.59
C SER A 129 8.44 4.18 9.49
N ASN A 130 9.10 4.49 10.60
CA ASN A 130 10.54 4.36 10.79
C ASN A 130 10.86 3.09 11.60
N GLU A 131 12.13 2.67 11.58
CA GLU A 131 12.60 1.59 12.46
C GLU A 131 12.36 1.97 13.93
N GLY A 132 11.90 1.01 14.72
CA GLY A 132 11.53 1.22 16.11
C GLY A 132 10.11 1.74 16.35
N ASP A 133 9.42 2.25 15.32
CA ASP A 133 8.02 2.68 15.46
C ASP A 133 7.10 1.49 15.77
N THR A 134 5.97 1.77 16.42
CA THR A 134 4.94 0.77 16.72
C THR A 134 3.82 0.81 15.69
N VAL A 135 3.55 -0.32 15.06
CA VAL A 135 2.46 -0.50 14.09
C VAL A 135 1.31 -1.25 14.75
N LEU A 136 0.12 -0.69 14.68
CA LEU A 136 -1.13 -1.33 15.13
C LEU A 136 -1.89 -1.90 13.94
N ASP A 137 -2.28 -3.18 14.03
CA ASP A 137 -3.27 -3.81 13.15
C ASP A 137 -4.42 -4.35 14.00
N PHE A 138 -5.56 -3.66 13.96
CA PHE A 138 -6.73 -4.00 14.78
C PHE A 138 -7.61 -5.11 14.17
N ALA A 139 -7.22 -5.67 13.03
CA ALA A 139 -7.88 -6.80 12.35
C ALA A 139 -6.83 -7.67 11.66
N MET A 140 -5.83 -8.13 12.45
CA MET A 140 -4.57 -8.70 11.93
C MET A 140 -4.71 -10.02 11.18
N GLY A 141 -5.86 -10.71 11.32
CA GLY A 141 -6.08 -12.02 10.69
C GLY A 141 -4.97 -13.02 11.05
N ARG A 142 -4.20 -13.44 10.06
CA ARG A 142 -3.06 -14.36 10.24
C ARG A 142 -1.74 -13.65 10.54
N GLY A 143 -1.75 -12.38 10.95
CA GLY A 143 -0.57 -11.67 11.41
C GLY A 143 0.45 -11.27 10.33
N THR A 144 0.04 -11.10 9.08
CA THR A 144 0.95 -10.70 7.99
C THR A 144 1.62 -9.37 8.28
N THR A 145 0.89 -8.40 8.85
CA THR A 145 1.44 -7.11 9.28
C THR A 145 2.52 -7.30 10.36
N GLY A 146 2.30 -8.20 11.34
CA GLY A 146 3.27 -8.51 12.37
C GLY A 146 4.57 -9.10 11.83
N ILE A 147 4.48 -10.06 10.89
CA ILE A 147 5.65 -10.62 10.21
C ILE A 147 6.42 -9.52 9.47
N SER A 148 5.72 -8.65 8.76
CA SER A 148 6.34 -7.53 8.05
C SER A 148 6.98 -6.51 9.00
N CYS A 149 6.41 -6.31 10.20
CA CYS A 149 7.03 -5.49 11.25
C CYS A 149 8.37 -6.08 11.70
N LEU A 150 8.42 -7.39 11.94
CA LEU A 150 9.68 -8.08 12.28
C LEU A 150 10.74 -7.93 11.18
N HIS A 151 10.37 -8.18 9.92
CA HIS A 151 11.29 -8.04 8.78
C HIS A 151 11.87 -6.62 8.64
N ASN A 152 11.19 -5.62 9.17
CA ASN A 152 11.55 -4.22 8.98
C ASN A 152 11.92 -3.51 10.30
N ASN A 153 12.18 -4.23 11.38
CA ASN A 153 12.55 -3.68 12.70
C ASN A 153 11.50 -2.70 13.27
N ARG A 154 10.21 -3.03 13.18
CA ARG A 154 9.13 -2.30 13.81
C ARG A 154 8.52 -3.10 14.95
N ASN A 155 8.04 -2.41 15.99
CA ASN A 155 7.20 -3.00 17.02
C ASN A 155 5.80 -3.25 16.46
N PHE A 156 5.11 -4.27 16.98
CA PHE A 156 3.80 -4.66 16.48
C PHE A 156 2.79 -4.84 17.61
N ILE A 157 1.60 -4.29 17.43
CA ILE A 157 0.42 -4.58 18.26
C ILE A 157 -0.66 -5.13 17.32
N GLY A 158 -1.08 -6.36 17.53
CA GLY A 158 -2.10 -7.02 16.73
C GLY A 158 -3.36 -7.32 17.56
N ILE A 159 -4.53 -7.07 16.96
CA ILE A 159 -5.83 -7.43 17.53
C ILE A 159 -6.55 -8.31 16.51
N GLU A 160 -7.10 -9.44 16.98
CA GLU A 160 -7.93 -10.34 16.19
C GLU A 160 -9.07 -10.88 17.07
N LYS A 161 -10.28 -10.79 16.54
CA LYS A 161 -11.49 -11.20 17.25
C LYS A 161 -11.65 -12.72 17.31
N GLU A 162 -11.32 -13.38 16.21
CA GLU A 162 -11.50 -14.82 16.07
C GLU A 162 -10.28 -15.55 16.64
N LEU A 163 -10.48 -16.29 17.74
CA LEU A 163 -9.41 -16.97 18.47
C LEU A 163 -8.59 -17.92 17.59
N GLU A 164 -9.22 -18.60 16.63
CA GLU A 164 -8.53 -19.48 15.69
C GLU A 164 -7.49 -18.73 14.87
N TRP A 165 -7.86 -17.55 14.31
CA TRP A 165 -6.95 -16.74 13.52
C TRP A 165 -5.89 -16.07 14.39
N PHE A 166 -6.25 -15.64 15.59
CA PHE A 166 -5.31 -15.10 16.57
C PHE A 166 -4.20 -16.10 16.89
N ASN A 167 -4.54 -17.36 17.22
CA ASN A 167 -3.55 -18.39 17.53
C ASN A 167 -2.66 -18.70 16.32
N LYS A 168 -3.21 -18.79 15.12
CA LYS A 168 -2.44 -18.96 13.88
C LYS A 168 -1.50 -17.76 13.60
N ALA A 169 -1.91 -16.55 13.94
CA ALA A 169 -1.06 -15.38 13.81
C ALA A 169 0.14 -15.43 14.75
N ILE A 170 -0.09 -15.75 16.03
CA ILE A 170 0.98 -15.90 17.04
C ILE A 170 2.00 -16.95 16.60
N GLU A 171 1.53 -18.14 16.18
CA GLU A 171 2.40 -19.20 15.70
C GLU A 171 3.27 -18.74 14.52
N ARG A 172 2.67 -18.10 13.52
CA ARG A 172 3.39 -17.59 12.34
C ARG A 172 4.40 -16.50 12.68
N ILE A 173 4.06 -15.57 13.54
CA ILE A 173 4.93 -14.48 13.95
C ILE A 173 6.14 -15.06 14.70
N ASN A 174 5.91 -15.98 15.64
CA ASN A 174 6.99 -16.61 16.42
C ASN A 174 7.95 -17.45 15.57
N VAL A 175 7.46 -18.14 14.52
CA VAL A 175 8.31 -18.89 13.59
C VAL A 175 9.22 -17.95 12.78
N ASN A 176 8.75 -16.76 12.44
CA ASN A 176 9.52 -15.76 11.69
C ASN A 176 10.40 -14.85 12.56
N HIS A 177 10.31 -14.97 13.87
CA HIS A 177 11.14 -14.24 14.84
C HIS A 177 12.52 -14.91 15.08
N LYS A 178 12.72 -16.13 14.59
CA LYS A 178 13.98 -16.88 14.71
C LYS A 178 14.91 -16.56 13.54
#